data_1523784ee102876628dc3521b8f97659
#
_entry.id   1523784ee102876628dc3521b8f97659
#
_cell.length_a   1.000
_cell.length_b   1.000
_cell.length_c   1.000
_cell.angle_alpha   90.00
_cell.angle_beta   90.00
_cell.angle_gamma   90.00
#
_symmetry.space_group_name_H-M   'P 1'
#
loop_
_entity.id
_entity.type
_entity.pdbx_description
1 polymer ?
#
loop_
_entity_poly.entity_id
_entity_poly.type
_entity_poly.pdbx_seq_one_letter_code
_entity_poly.pdbx_strand_id
1 'polypeptide(L)'
;MSFTLFGALNELDEGRHRAELYRAWDVGLSAGFTHDFSLEQIGRIKAARTESIRRYLLIGTRQGRALTPLVNARPMLFEPFESAMLAVGDESGTLANSLRLLSDQFRREYARMLKVRSYMGYPVFLGLVAAFGLTLPFLHRGGTGAYVAAIGGAIAALLLIGGVPISVLARILSGRRAYSVPRFARALAVGAEAGLPLGRLVRLAVDISGNADLRRHIANRSERQLSIVPMATLLEGCRAVPAELLGQMKVAEATGDYAATLKRYADGLESKI
;
A
#
# COMPACT_ATOMS: atom_id res chain seq x y z
N MET A 1 4.04 16.97 6.27
CA MET A 1 3.13 15.93 6.77
C MET A 1 3.74 15.36 8.04
N SER A 2 3.18 15.72 9.18
CA SER A 2 3.64 15.25 10.51
C SER A 2 3.24 13.77 10.65
N PHE A 3 4.24 12.90 10.62
CA PHE A 3 4.06 11.49 10.92
C PHE A 3 3.90 11.35 12.44
N THR A 4 2.69 11.58 12.93
CA THR A 4 2.36 11.26 14.31
C THR A 4 2.00 9.77 14.39
N LEU A 5 2.38 9.11 15.47
CA LEU A 5 2.06 7.70 15.76
C LEU A 5 0.54 7.44 15.59
N PHE A 6 -0.27 8.43 15.92
CA PHE A 6 -1.72 8.45 15.72
C PHE A 6 -2.14 8.42 14.26
N GLY A 7 -1.41 9.10 13.36
CA GLY A 7 -1.67 9.07 11.91
C GLY A 7 -1.40 7.68 11.32
N ALA A 8 -0.30 7.03 11.72
CA ALA A 8 0.03 5.69 11.28
C ALA A 8 -0.98 4.62 11.78
N LEU A 9 -1.54 4.79 12.97
CA LEU A 9 -2.59 3.92 13.50
C LEU A 9 -3.91 4.08 12.73
N ASN A 10 -4.25 5.30 12.35
CA ASN A 10 -5.43 5.60 11.58
C ASN A 10 -5.32 5.09 10.12
N GLU A 11 -4.15 5.19 9.50
CA GLU A 11 -3.87 4.62 8.18
C GLU A 11 -3.94 3.08 8.18
N LEU A 12 -3.49 2.43 9.26
CA LEU A 12 -3.62 0.98 9.43
C LEU A 12 -5.08 0.55 9.48
N ASP A 13 -5.88 1.23 10.26
CA ASP A 13 -7.30 0.92 10.42
C ASP A 13 -8.07 1.15 9.10
N GLU A 14 -7.72 2.20 8.37
CA GLU A 14 -8.26 2.48 7.04
C GLU A 14 -7.96 1.38 6.02
N GLY A 15 -6.72 0.88 5.95
CA GLY A 15 -6.32 -0.20 5.03
C GLY A 15 -7.12 -1.49 5.29
N ARG A 16 -7.31 -1.85 6.55
CA ARG A 16 -8.14 -2.99 6.94
C ARG A 16 -9.58 -2.83 6.48
N HIS A 17 -10.19 -1.70 6.81
CA HIS A 17 -11.59 -1.45 6.47
C HIS A 17 -11.82 -1.32 4.96
N ARG A 18 -10.84 -0.84 4.19
CA ARG A 18 -10.90 -0.88 2.72
C ARG A 18 -10.90 -2.31 2.20
N ALA A 19 -10.03 -3.16 2.73
CA ALA A 19 -10.03 -4.57 2.35
C ALA A 19 -11.37 -5.24 2.65
N GLU A 20 -11.96 -4.95 3.81
CA GLU A 20 -13.28 -5.45 4.22
C GLU A 20 -14.40 -4.92 3.29
N LEU A 21 -14.37 -3.62 2.95
CA LEU A 21 -15.32 -3.00 2.01
C LEU A 21 -15.31 -3.69 0.65
N TYR A 22 -14.15 -3.83 0.03
CA TYR A 22 -14.03 -4.44 -1.30
C TYR A 22 -14.36 -5.93 -1.28
N ARG A 23 -14.01 -6.64 -0.21
CA ARG A 23 -14.37 -8.05 -0.05
C ARG A 23 -15.88 -8.24 0.06
N ALA A 24 -16.54 -7.44 0.89
CA ALA A 24 -17.98 -7.56 1.07
C ALA A 24 -18.74 -7.16 -0.22
N TRP A 25 -18.23 -6.17 -0.95
CA TRP A 25 -18.79 -5.77 -2.23
C TRP A 25 -18.61 -6.86 -3.30
N ASP A 26 -17.42 -7.48 -3.40
CA ASP A 26 -17.17 -8.65 -4.27
C ASP A 26 -18.17 -9.78 -3.97
N VAL A 27 -18.35 -10.13 -2.70
CA VAL A 27 -19.28 -11.19 -2.29
C VAL A 27 -20.71 -10.87 -2.73
N GLY A 28 -21.16 -9.63 -2.56
CA GLY A 28 -22.48 -9.20 -3.00
C GLY A 28 -22.68 -9.32 -4.51
N LEU A 29 -21.73 -8.83 -5.30
CA LEU A 29 -21.78 -8.93 -6.76
C LEU A 29 -21.69 -10.38 -7.25
N SER A 30 -20.86 -11.19 -6.63
CA SER A 30 -20.73 -12.62 -6.96
C SER A 30 -22.00 -13.41 -6.62
N ALA A 31 -22.78 -12.94 -5.65
CA ALA A 31 -24.12 -13.48 -5.33
C ALA A 31 -25.23 -12.96 -6.28
N GLY A 32 -24.89 -12.10 -7.25
CA GLY A 32 -25.85 -11.56 -8.22
C GLY A 32 -26.60 -10.32 -7.76
N PHE A 33 -26.18 -9.69 -6.64
CA PHE A 33 -26.82 -8.45 -6.19
C PHE A 33 -26.31 -7.25 -6.98
N THR A 34 -27.12 -6.20 -7.01
CA THR A 34 -26.75 -4.92 -7.62
C THR A 34 -25.69 -4.17 -6.79
N HIS A 35 -25.01 -3.19 -7.39
CA HIS A 35 -23.96 -2.41 -6.71
C HIS A 35 -24.51 -1.68 -5.47
N ASP A 36 -25.65 -1.02 -5.61
CA ASP A 36 -26.29 -0.26 -4.54
C ASP A 36 -26.72 -1.18 -3.39
N PHE A 37 -27.37 -2.32 -3.69
CA PHE A 37 -27.76 -3.29 -2.68
C PHE A 37 -26.54 -3.87 -1.93
N SER A 38 -25.51 -4.25 -2.67
CA SER A 38 -24.27 -4.80 -2.06
C SER A 38 -23.61 -3.78 -1.14
N LEU A 39 -23.49 -2.51 -1.55
CA LEU A 39 -22.90 -1.44 -0.74
C LEU A 39 -23.75 -1.05 0.47
N GLU A 40 -25.08 -1.19 0.38
CA GLU A 40 -26.01 -0.93 1.49
C GLU A 40 -25.89 -2.00 2.58
N GLN A 41 -25.79 -3.28 2.20
CA GLN A 41 -25.65 -4.40 3.13
C GLN A 41 -24.37 -4.37 3.97
N ILE A 42 -23.31 -3.69 3.50
CA ILE A 42 -22.06 -3.55 4.25
C ILE A 42 -22.24 -2.77 5.56
N GLY A 43 -23.28 -1.96 5.67
CA GLY A 43 -23.53 -1.12 6.84
C GLY A 43 -22.50 0.01 7.03
N ARG A 44 -22.49 0.61 8.23
CA ARG A 44 -21.62 1.75 8.55
C ARG A 44 -20.21 1.27 8.90
N ILE A 45 -19.20 1.82 8.26
CA ILE A 45 -17.78 1.52 8.50
C ILE A 45 -17.22 2.54 9.50
N LYS A 46 -16.41 2.05 10.47
CA LYS A 46 -15.81 2.91 11.51
C LYS A 46 -14.75 3.86 10.95
N ALA A 47 -14.00 3.45 9.93
CA ALA A 47 -12.97 4.26 9.28
C ALA A 47 -13.61 5.37 8.43
N ALA A 48 -13.35 6.62 8.77
CA ALA A 48 -14.06 7.77 8.20
C ALA A 48 -13.89 7.92 6.68
N ARG A 49 -12.68 7.69 6.17
CA ARG A 49 -12.40 7.79 4.73
C ARG A 49 -13.06 6.65 3.96
N THR A 50 -12.97 5.42 4.46
CA THR A 50 -13.61 4.24 3.85
C THR A 50 -15.13 4.37 3.87
N GLU A 51 -15.71 4.89 4.95
CA GLU A 51 -17.15 5.18 5.02
C GLU A 51 -17.57 6.26 4.02
N SER A 52 -16.73 7.28 3.81
CA SER A 52 -16.97 8.31 2.79
C SER A 52 -16.96 7.72 1.37
N ILE A 53 -16.05 6.78 1.08
CA ILE A 53 -16.02 6.03 -0.18
C ILE A 53 -17.29 5.22 -0.36
N ARG A 54 -17.67 4.42 0.65
CA ARG A 54 -18.88 3.59 0.60
C ARG A 54 -20.13 4.43 0.32
N ARG A 55 -20.31 5.53 1.07
CA ARG A 55 -21.46 6.42 0.88
C ARG A 55 -21.48 7.10 -0.48
N TYR A 56 -20.32 7.55 -0.94
CA TYR A 56 -20.20 8.19 -2.24
C TYR A 56 -20.58 7.23 -3.37
N LEU A 57 -20.06 6.00 -3.33
CA LEU A 57 -20.40 4.97 -4.30
C LEU A 57 -21.89 4.57 -4.22
N LEU A 58 -22.42 4.36 -3.02
CA LEU A 58 -23.82 4.00 -2.81
C LEU A 58 -24.78 5.07 -3.39
N ILE A 59 -24.51 6.34 -3.13
CA ILE A 59 -25.35 7.43 -3.67
C ILE A 59 -25.25 7.49 -5.19
N GLY A 60 -24.04 7.35 -5.75
CA GLY A 60 -23.82 7.40 -7.18
C GLY A 60 -24.48 6.24 -7.93
N THR A 61 -24.36 5.02 -7.42
CA THR A 61 -24.97 3.82 -8.02
C THR A 61 -26.48 3.83 -7.90
N ARG A 62 -27.05 4.33 -6.81
CA ARG A 62 -28.51 4.58 -6.67
C ARG A 62 -29.05 5.60 -7.67
N GLN A 63 -28.21 6.54 -8.08
CA GLN A 63 -28.56 7.51 -9.12
C GLN A 63 -28.38 6.96 -10.55
N GLY A 64 -28.05 5.68 -10.69
CA GLY A 64 -27.81 5.04 -11.98
C GLY A 64 -26.52 5.52 -12.69
N ARG A 65 -25.59 6.15 -11.97
CA ARG A 65 -24.33 6.59 -12.56
C ARG A 65 -23.39 5.40 -12.75
N ALA A 66 -22.71 5.34 -13.89
CA ALA A 66 -21.67 4.36 -14.11
C ALA A 66 -20.51 4.54 -13.13
N LEU A 67 -19.87 3.44 -12.73
CA LEU A 67 -18.83 3.42 -11.70
C LEU A 67 -17.57 4.18 -12.13
N THR A 68 -17.12 3.99 -13.37
CA THR A 68 -15.93 4.65 -13.93
C THR A 68 -15.98 6.19 -13.83
N PRO A 69 -17.05 6.89 -14.27
CA PRO A 69 -17.17 8.33 -14.07
C PRO A 69 -17.21 8.74 -12.59
N LEU A 70 -17.86 7.95 -11.72
CA LEU A 70 -17.91 8.23 -10.29
C LEU A 70 -16.53 8.24 -9.65
N VAL A 71 -15.75 7.22 -9.92
CA VAL A 71 -14.40 7.06 -9.34
C VAL A 71 -13.47 8.17 -9.85
N ASN A 72 -13.51 8.48 -11.14
CA ASN A 72 -12.68 9.51 -11.75
C ASN A 72 -13.05 10.94 -11.30
N ALA A 73 -14.29 11.18 -10.89
CA ALA A 73 -14.77 12.50 -10.42
C ALA A 73 -14.18 12.88 -9.05
N ARG A 74 -13.70 11.95 -8.26
CA ARG A 74 -13.17 12.18 -6.90
C ARG A 74 -11.80 11.54 -6.66
N PRO A 75 -10.73 11.99 -7.35
CA PRO A 75 -9.38 11.39 -7.23
C PRO A 75 -8.78 11.52 -5.82
N MET A 76 -9.32 12.41 -4.96
CA MET A 76 -8.86 12.55 -3.57
C MET A 76 -9.37 11.44 -2.63
N LEU A 77 -10.47 10.76 -2.99
CA LEU A 77 -11.04 9.67 -2.19
C LEU A 77 -10.35 8.35 -2.51
N PHE A 78 -10.01 8.11 -3.76
CA PHE A 78 -9.44 6.86 -4.25
C PHE A 78 -7.94 6.99 -4.49
N GLU A 79 -7.22 5.91 -4.27
CA GLU A 79 -5.83 5.84 -4.73
C GLU A 79 -5.78 5.66 -6.26
N PRO A 80 -4.71 6.13 -6.95
CA PRO A 80 -4.63 6.01 -8.41
C PRO A 80 -4.78 4.57 -8.92
N PHE A 81 -4.22 3.60 -8.18
CA PHE A 81 -4.35 2.19 -8.51
C PHE A 81 -5.77 1.66 -8.28
N GLU A 82 -6.39 2.03 -7.17
CA GLU A 82 -7.75 1.70 -6.80
C GLU A 82 -8.75 2.19 -7.86
N SER A 83 -8.63 3.47 -8.26
CA SER A 83 -9.49 4.06 -9.29
C SER A 83 -9.35 3.36 -10.64
N ALA A 84 -8.12 3.00 -11.02
CA ALA A 84 -7.89 2.30 -12.27
C ALA A 84 -8.45 0.88 -12.27
N MET A 85 -8.26 0.14 -11.17
CA MET A 85 -8.80 -1.22 -11.03
C MET A 85 -10.33 -1.24 -11.08
N LEU A 86 -10.98 -0.29 -10.40
CA LEU A 86 -12.43 -0.15 -10.42
C LEU A 86 -12.94 0.22 -11.83
N ALA A 87 -12.29 1.17 -12.50
CA ALA A 87 -12.68 1.59 -13.83
C ALA A 87 -12.54 0.46 -14.87
N VAL A 88 -11.41 -0.27 -14.84
CA VAL A 88 -11.19 -1.38 -15.76
C VAL A 88 -12.13 -2.54 -15.47
N GLY A 89 -12.36 -2.87 -14.20
CA GLY A 89 -13.31 -3.91 -13.82
C GLY A 89 -14.74 -3.60 -14.27
N ASP A 90 -15.14 -2.31 -14.19
CA ASP A 90 -16.43 -1.82 -14.66
C ASP A 90 -16.55 -1.92 -16.21
N GLU A 91 -15.53 -1.42 -16.92
CA GLU A 91 -15.50 -1.41 -18.38
C GLU A 91 -15.40 -2.82 -19.00
N SER A 92 -14.69 -3.74 -18.37
CA SER A 92 -14.51 -5.12 -18.83
C SER A 92 -15.57 -6.10 -18.34
N GLY A 93 -16.47 -5.67 -17.44
CA GLY A 93 -17.43 -6.57 -16.80
C GLY A 93 -16.82 -7.54 -15.78
N THR A 94 -15.56 -7.33 -15.39
CA THR A 94 -14.82 -8.19 -14.44
C THR A 94 -14.68 -7.54 -13.06
N LEU A 95 -15.61 -6.68 -12.67
CA LEU A 95 -15.53 -5.89 -11.45
C LEU A 95 -15.37 -6.74 -10.18
N ALA A 96 -16.07 -7.86 -10.07
CA ALA A 96 -15.94 -8.77 -8.94
C ALA A 96 -14.49 -9.25 -8.77
N ASN A 97 -13.81 -9.62 -9.86
CA ASN A 97 -12.39 -9.98 -9.83
C ASN A 97 -11.50 -8.81 -9.39
N SER A 98 -11.74 -7.61 -9.95
CA SER A 98 -11.00 -6.39 -9.57
C SER A 98 -11.16 -6.04 -8.09
N LEU A 99 -12.37 -6.17 -7.54
CA LEU A 99 -12.65 -5.96 -6.12
C LEU A 99 -11.93 -6.97 -5.23
N ARG A 100 -11.90 -8.24 -5.63
CA ARG A 100 -11.16 -9.27 -4.91
C ARG A 100 -9.67 -8.98 -4.88
N LEU A 101 -9.08 -8.60 -6.03
CA LEU A 101 -7.67 -8.23 -6.13
C LEU A 101 -7.33 -7.00 -5.27
N LEU A 102 -8.21 -5.98 -5.28
CA LEU A 102 -8.06 -4.80 -4.40
C LEU A 102 -8.13 -5.19 -2.93
N SER A 103 -9.11 -6.01 -2.53
CA SER A 103 -9.22 -6.50 -1.16
C SER A 103 -7.94 -7.22 -0.72
N ASP A 104 -7.43 -8.13 -1.55
CA ASP A 104 -6.20 -8.87 -1.27
C ASP A 104 -4.96 -7.96 -1.21
N GLN A 105 -4.92 -6.91 -2.03
CA GLN A 105 -3.85 -5.91 -1.99
C GLN A 105 -3.84 -5.15 -0.66
N PHE A 106 -4.97 -4.55 -0.27
CA PHE A 106 -5.09 -3.83 1.00
C PHE A 106 -4.86 -4.73 2.21
N ARG A 107 -5.32 -5.98 2.16
CA ARG A 107 -5.10 -6.97 3.22
C ARG A 107 -3.61 -7.30 3.38
N ARG A 108 -2.87 -7.46 2.28
CA ARG A 108 -1.41 -7.69 2.33
C ARG A 108 -0.66 -6.48 2.87
N GLU A 109 -1.05 -5.27 2.48
CA GLU A 109 -0.45 -4.03 3.02
C GLU A 109 -0.69 -3.90 4.52
N TYR A 110 -1.90 -4.17 4.98
CA TYR A 110 -2.23 -4.22 6.40
C TYR A 110 -1.39 -5.26 7.16
N ALA A 111 -1.28 -6.49 6.64
CA ALA A 111 -0.51 -7.55 7.28
C ALA A 111 0.99 -7.22 7.38
N ARG A 112 1.55 -6.57 6.35
CA ARG A 112 2.94 -6.08 6.38
C ARG A 112 3.16 -5.03 7.46
N MET A 113 2.26 -4.07 7.57
CA MET A 113 2.35 -3.02 8.60
C MET A 113 2.20 -3.57 10.02
N LEU A 114 1.37 -4.59 10.22
CA LEU A 114 1.26 -5.29 11.51
C LEU A 114 2.57 -5.98 11.92
N LYS A 115 3.26 -6.64 10.97
CA LYS A 115 4.58 -7.23 11.23
C LYS A 115 5.58 -6.18 11.68
N VAL A 116 5.69 -5.07 10.97
CA VAL A 116 6.60 -3.95 11.35
C VAL A 116 6.29 -3.47 12.76
N ARG A 117 5.01 -3.31 13.11
CA ARG A 117 4.59 -2.90 14.45
C ARG A 117 4.98 -3.91 15.54
N SER A 118 4.85 -5.21 15.26
CA SER A 118 5.22 -6.27 16.21
C SER A 118 6.72 -6.25 16.52
N TYR A 119 7.56 -6.00 15.52
CA TYR A 119 9.00 -5.89 15.73
C TYR A 119 9.42 -4.63 16.51
N MET A 120 8.60 -3.58 16.53
CA MET A 120 8.89 -2.35 17.25
C MET A 120 8.56 -2.42 18.75
N GLY A 121 7.69 -3.33 19.17
CA GLY A 121 7.30 -3.48 20.58
C GLY A 121 8.46 -3.93 21.48
N TYR A 122 9.27 -4.85 21.01
CA TYR A 122 10.40 -5.40 21.77
C TYR A 122 11.51 -4.36 22.11
N PRO A 123 12.03 -3.58 21.15
CA PRO A 123 13.02 -2.55 21.46
C PRO A 123 12.50 -1.47 22.41
N VAL A 124 11.22 -1.08 22.29
CA VAL A 124 10.60 -0.10 23.18
C VAL A 124 10.49 -0.66 24.60
N PHE A 125 10.04 -1.89 24.75
CA PHE A 125 9.96 -2.56 26.04
C PHE A 125 11.34 -2.72 26.68
N LEU A 126 12.34 -3.18 25.93
CA LEU A 126 13.71 -3.34 26.40
C LEU A 126 14.32 -1.99 26.82
N GLY A 127 14.06 -0.93 26.06
CA GLY A 127 14.50 0.42 26.40
C GLY A 127 13.85 0.97 27.68
N LEU A 128 12.58 0.68 27.91
CA LEU A 128 11.89 1.03 29.16
C LEU A 128 12.49 0.28 30.36
N VAL A 129 12.73 -1.01 30.23
CA VAL A 129 13.36 -1.82 31.30
C VAL A 129 14.77 -1.33 31.59
N ALA A 130 15.56 -1.00 30.57
CA ALA A 130 16.92 -0.45 30.74
C ALA A 130 16.88 0.94 31.39
N ALA A 131 15.95 1.82 31.00
CA ALA A 131 15.78 3.13 31.62
C ALA A 131 15.44 3.02 33.11
N PHE A 132 14.55 2.11 33.49
CA PHE A 132 14.21 1.85 34.90
C PHE A 132 15.41 1.26 35.65
N GLY A 133 16.10 0.25 35.11
CA GLY A 133 17.22 -0.41 35.76
C GLY A 133 18.42 0.52 35.99
N LEU A 134 18.76 1.35 35.02
CA LEU A 134 19.89 2.28 35.08
C LEU A 134 19.64 3.43 36.05
N THR A 135 18.38 3.78 36.35
CA THR A 135 18.03 4.87 37.27
C THR A 135 17.90 4.42 38.74
N LEU A 136 17.80 3.11 39.01
CA LEU A 136 17.69 2.56 40.38
C LEU A 136 18.80 3.06 41.35
N PRO A 137 20.10 3.14 40.98
CA PRO A 137 21.15 3.60 41.86
C PRO A 137 20.97 5.06 42.34
N PHE A 138 20.26 5.88 41.58
CA PHE A 138 19.99 7.28 41.95
C PHE A 138 19.00 7.42 43.11
N LEU A 139 18.13 6.41 43.28
CA LEU A 139 17.23 6.39 44.45
C LEU A 139 17.97 6.29 45.77
N HIS A 140 19.07 5.55 45.82
CA HIS A 140 19.88 5.35 47.01
C HIS A 140 20.85 6.51 47.31
N ARG A 141 21.30 7.25 46.29
CA ARG A 141 22.33 8.29 46.43
C ARG A 141 21.83 9.71 46.40
N GLY A 142 20.71 9.99 45.72
CA GLY A 142 20.25 11.37 45.48
C GLY A 142 18.84 11.72 45.99
N GLY A 143 18.18 10.80 46.68
CA GLY A 143 16.79 11.02 47.11
C GLY A 143 15.76 10.97 45.98
N THR A 144 14.48 11.09 46.34
CA THR A 144 13.34 10.94 45.42
C THR A 144 13.34 11.93 44.26
N GLY A 145 13.79 13.17 44.45
CA GLY A 145 13.85 14.20 43.41
C GLY A 145 14.84 13.88 42.31
N ALA A 146 16.04 13.41 42.65
CA ALA A 146 17.07 13.01 41.68
C ALA A 146 16.64 11.78 40.88
N TYR A 147 15.93 10.85 41.53
CA TYR A 147 15.39 9.66 40.85
C TYR A 147 14.32 10.02 39.82
N VAL A 148 13.37 10.88 40.15
CA VAL A 148 12.32 11.35 39.23
C VAL A 148 12.94 12.12 38.06
N ALA A 149 13.95 12.96 38.27
CA ALA A 149 14.66 13.67 37.21
C ALA A 149 15.43 12.69 36.29
N ALA A 150 16.08 11.65 36.87
CA ALA A 150 16.79 10.64 36.10
C ALA A 150 15.85 9.78 35.23
N ILE A 151 14.68 9.39 35.77
CA ILE A 151 13.64 8.69 34.98
C ILE A 151 13.14 9.58 33.84
N GLY A 152 12.80 10.85 34.13
CA GLY A 152 12.35 11.80 33.11
C GLY A 152 13.38 12.01 32.02
N GLY A 153 14.65 12.14 32.37
CA GLY A 153 15.78 12.22 31.41
C GLY A 153 15.96 10.97 30.60
N ALA A 154 15.86 9.78 31.20
CA ALA A 154 15.98 8.51 30.53
C ALA A 154 14.81 8.27 29.51
N ILE A 155 13.59 8.61 29.91
CA ILE A 155 12.41 8.56 29.03
C ILE A 155 12.55 9.55 27.87
N ALA A 156 12.99 10.79 28.16
CA ALA A 156 13.23 11.78 27.10
C ALA A 156 14.33 11.35 26.14
N ALA A 157 15.43 10.79 26.63
CA ALA A 157 16.51 10.22 25.82
C ALA A 157 16.01 9.02 24.98
N LEU A 158 15.19 8.15 25.55
CA LEU A 158 14.58 7.02 24.84
C LEU A 158 13.64 7.49 23.73
N LEU A 159 12.84 8.53 23.96
CA LEU A 159 11.98 9.14 22.95
C LEU A 159 12.78 9.84 21.85
N LEU A 160 13.89 10.48 22.19
CA LEU A 160 14.78 11.12 21.22
C LEU A 160 15.59 10.09 20.42
N ILE A 161 16.16 9.10 21.08
CA ILE A 161 16.99 8.06 20.45
C ILE A 161 16.13 7.03 19.72
N GLY A 162 14.96 6.69 20.27
CA GLY A 162 14.01 5.77 19.66
C GLY A 162 13.11 6.40 18.59
N GLY A 163 12.69 7.65 18.79
CA GLY A 163 11.83 8.36 17.84
C GLY A 163 12.54 8.81 16.56
N VAL A 164 13.82 9.22 16.67
CA VAL A 164 14.62 9.65 15.51
C VAL A 164 15.02 8.46 14.61
N PRO A 165 15.61 7.36 15.10
CA PRO A 165 15.92 6.22 14.23
C PRO A 165 14.67 5.50 13.73
N ILE A 166 13.54 5.52 14.45
CA ILE A 166 12.27 4.97 13.95
C ILE A 166 11.72 5.82 12.81
N SER A 167 11.75 7.13 12.92
CA SER A 167 11.31 8.01 11.83
C SER A 167 12.29 8.00 10.65
N VAL A 168 13.59 7.88 10.91
CA VAL A 168 14.64 7.72 9.90
C VAL A 168 14.61 6.31 9.30
N LEU A 169 14.44 5.27 10.10
CA LEU A 169 14.27 3.90 9.62
C LEU A 169 12.95 3.73 8.86
N ALA A 170 11.85 4.32 9.33
CA ALA A 170 10.60 4.38 8.58
C ALA A 170 10.75 5.21 7.28
N ARG A 171 11.56 6.27 7.28
CA ARG A 171 11.93 7.01 6.07
C ARG A 171 12.89 6.26 5.16
N ILE A 172 13.83 5.50 5.69
CA ILE A 172 14.74 4.63 4.94
C ILE A 172 14.00 3.39 4.44
N LEU A 173 13.14 2.80 5.24
CA LEU A 173 12.31 1.63 4.89
C LEU A 173 11.12 2.03 3.99
N SER A 174 10.49 3.16 4.18
CA SER A 174 9.54 3.77 3.23
C SER A 174 10.25 4.49 2.09
N GLY A 175 11.52 4.83 2.29
CA GLY A 175 12.43 5.51 1.35
C GLY A 175 13.04 4.56 0.38
N ARG A 176 12.33 4.29 -0.65
CA ARG A 176 12.68 4.72 -2.00
C ARG A 176 13.40 3.73 -2.92
N ARG A 177 14.20 2.75 -2.48
CA ARG A 177 14.86 1.83 -3.46
C ARG A 177 14.57 0.36 -3.20
N ALA A 178 14.64 -0.12 -1.98
CA ALA A 178 14.42 -1.53 -1.67
C ALA A 178 12.95 -1.98 -1.83
N TYR A 179 11.99 -1.08 -1.56
CA TYR A 179 10.55 -1.39 -1.66
C TYR A 179 9.89 -0.92 -2.96
N SER A 180 10.55 -0.08 -3.76
CA SER A 180 9.97 0.41 -5.00
C SER A 180 9.84 -0.67 -6.07
N VAL A 181 10.82 -1.58 -6.15
CA VAL A 181 10.83 -2.68 -7.13
C VAL A 181 9.76 -3.74 -6.80
N PRO A 182 9.64 -4.25 -5.57
CA PRO A 182 8.54 -5.15 -5.21
C PRO A 182 7.15 -4.55 -5.43
N ARG A 183 6.95 -3.26 -5.07
CA ARG A 183 5.69 -2.56 -5.33
C ARG A 183 5.38 -2.44 -6.81
N PHE A 184 6.38 -2.09 -7.60
CA PHE A 184 6.27 -2.01 -9.05
C PHE A 184 5.88 -3.36 -9.66
N ALA A 185 6.63 -4.43 -9.34
CA ALA A 185 6.35 -5.77 -9.83
C ALA A 185 4.97 -6.27 -9.40
N ARG A 186 4.58 -6.00 -8.16
CA ARG A 186 3.25 -6.36 -7.64
C ARG A 186 2.13 -5.61 -8.35
N ALA A 187 2.28 -4.31 -8.57
CA ALA A 187 1.30 -3.52 -9.28
C ALA A 187 1.12 -3.99 -10.73
N LEU A 188 2.24 -4.35 -11.39
CA LEU A 188 2.20 -4.95 -12.72
C LEU A 188 1.48 -6.31 -12.71
N ALA A 189 1.79 -7.19 -11.75
CA ALA A 189 1.17 -8.50 -11.64
C ALA A 189 -0.35 -8.40 -11.44
N VAL A 190 -0.78 -7.60 -10.46
CA VAL A 190 -2.20 -7.43 -10.12
C VAL A 190 -2.97 -6.75 -11.24
N GLY A 191 -2.38 -5.72 -11.86
CA GLY A 191 -3.04 -5.03 -12.96
C GLY A 191 -3.11 -5.87 -14.24
N ALA A 192 -2.10 -6.72 -14.51
CA ALA A 192 -2.15 -7.68 -15.61
C ALA A 192 -3.23 -8.76 -15.36
N GLU A 193 -3.35 -9.27 -14.13
CA GLU A 193 -4.41 -10.20 -13.73
C GLU A 193 -5.81 -9.59 -13.89
N ALA A 194 -5.95 -8.29 -13.67
CA ALA A 194 -7.19 -7.55 -13.88
C ALA A 194 -7.48 -7.20 -15.35
N GLY A 195 -6.56 -7.48 -16.27
CA GLY A 195 -6.73 -7.17 -17.69
C GLY A 195 -6.50 -5.72 -18.08
N LEU A 196 -5.74 -4.96 -17.26
CA LEU A 196 -5.39 -3.58 -17.58
C LEU A 196 -4.59 -3.49 -18.89
N PRO A 197 -4.90 -2.54 -19.78
CA PRO A 197 -4.08 -2.26 -20.96
C PRO A 197 -2.64 -1.91 -20.56
N LEU A 198 -1.66 -2.48 -21.25
CA LEU A 198 -0.24 -2.42 -20.88
C LEU A 198 0.28 -0.99 -20.64
N GLY A 199 -0.09 -0.05 -21.50
CA GLY A 199 0.33 1.35 -21.37
C GLY A 199 -0.17 2.02 -20.08
N ARG A 200 -1.43 1.79 -19.73
CA ARG A 200 -2.04 2.29 -18.49
C ARG A 200 -1.44 1.57 -17.28
N LEU A 201 -1.24 0.26 -17.39
CA LEU A 201 -0.65 -0.57 -16.35
C LEU A 201 0.75 -0.11 -15.96
N VAL A 202 1.65 0.09 -16.93
CA VAL A 202 3.02 0.56 -16.68
C VAL A 202 3.01 1.91 -15.98
N ARG A 203 2.19 2.84 -16.43
CA ARG A 203 2.09 4.19 -15.84
C ARG A 203 1.65 4.14 -14.38
N LEU A 204 0.59 3.39 -14.11
CA LEU A 204 0.09 3.17 -12.76
C LEU A 204 1.09 2.47 -11.84
N ALA A 205 1.74 1.42 -12.32
CA ALA A 205 2.75 0.70 -11.56
C ALA A 205 3.94 1.60 -11.19
N VAL A 206 4.35 2.50 -12.10
CA VAL A 206 5.38 3.49 -11.82
C VAL A 206 4.95 4.51 -10.76
N ASP A 207 3.71 4.98 -10.82
CA ASP A 207 3.18 5.93 -9.83
C ASP A 207 3.09 5.28 -8.44
N ILE A 208 2.62 4.04 -8.36
CA ILE A 208 2.54 3.24 -7.12
C ILE A 208 3.92 2.95 -6.54
N SER A 209 4.91 2.68 -7.39
CA SER A 209 6.29 2.43 -6.95
C SER A 209 6.90 3.60 -6.18
N GLY A 210 6.42 4.82 -6.46
CA GLY A 210 6.98 6.06 -5.90
C GLY A 210 8.42 6.34 -6.33
N ASN A 211 8.95 5.61 -7.30
CA ASN A 211 10.33 5.73 -7.75
C ASN A 211 10.48 6.86 -8.76
N ALA A 212 11.26 7.90 -8.40
CA ALA A 212 11.49 9.05 -9.24
C ALA A 212 12.28 8.73 -10.53
N ASP A 213 13.15 7.70 -10.50
CA ASP A 213 13.94 7.30 -11.66
C ASP A 213 13.05 6.58 -12.69
N LEU A 214 12.18 5.67 -12.24
CA LEU A 214 11.15 5.04 -13.07
C LEU A 214 10.21 6.08 -13.68
N ARG A 215 9.74 7.02 -12.86
CA ARG A 215 8.84 8.10 -13.32
C ARG A 215 9.50 8.95 -14.40
N ARG A 216 10.75 9.36 -14.19
CA ARG A 216 11.51 10.13 -15.20
C ARG A 216 11.75 9.36 -16.48
N HIS A 217 12.03 8.05 -16.36
CA HIS A 217 12.31 7.18 -17.51
C HIS A 217 11.12 7.05 -18.47
N ILE A 218 9.89 7.04 -17.93
CA ILE A 218 8.66 6.90 -18.74
C ILE A 218 7.91 8.22 -18.97
N ALA A 219 8.30 9.33 -18.31
CA ALA A 219 7.56 10.60 -18.32
C ALA A 219 7.27 11.15 -19.72
N ASN A 220 8.21 11.00 -20.64
CA ASN A 220 8.12 11.55 -22.00
C ASN A 220 7.45 10.58 -22.99
N ARG A 221 6.97 9.41 -22.56
CA ARG A 221 6.34 8.42 -23.44
C ARG A 221 4.83 8.51 -23.34
N SER A 222 4.16 8.55 -24.50
CA SER A 222 2.69 8.52 -24.54
C SER A 222 2.17 7.14 -24.13
N GLU A 223 0.92 7.07 -23.68
CA GLU A 223 0.27 5.80 -23.32
C GLU A 223 0.21 4.83 -24.50
N ARG A 224 0.03 5.36 -25.71
CA ARG A 224 0.07 4.58 -26.97
C ARG A 224 1.45 3.97 -27.21
N GLN A 225 2.54 4.70 -26.96
CA GLN A 225 3.90 4.16 -27.09
C GLN A 225 4.18 3.07 -26.03
N LEU A 226 3.69 3.26 -24.81
CA LEU A 226 3.80 2.27 -23.74
C LEU A 226 3.02 0.99 -24.01
N SER A 227 2.00 1.04 -24.87
CA SER A 227 1.18 -0.13 -25.25
C SER A 227 1.75 -0.93 -26.39
N ILE A 228 2.57 -0.33 -27.26
CA ILE A 228 3.11 -0.96 -28.48
C ILE A 228 4.48 -1.59 -28.24
N VAL A 229 5.31 -0.96 -27.41
CA VAL A 229 6.69 -1.40 -27.16
C VAL A 229 6.71 -2.47 -26.06
N PRO A 230 7.46 -3.58 -26.22
CA PRO A 230 7.62 -4.58 -25.19
C PRO A 230 8.09 -3.97 -23.86
N MET A 231 7.52 -4.42 -22.73
CA MET A 231 7.76 -3.82 -21.41
C MET A 231 9.23 -3.94 -21.00
N ALA A 232 9.88 -5.06 -21.31
CA ALA A 232 11.30 -5.26 -21.04
C ALA A 232 12.16 -4.22 -21.78
N THR A 233 11.86 -3.96 -23.05
CA THR A 233 12.55 -2.93 -23.86
C THR A 233 12.24 -1.52 -23.36
N LEU A 234 11.03 -1.26 -22.89
CA LEU A 234 10.62 0.01 -22.30
C LEU A 234 11.44 0.38 -21.06
N LEU A 235 11.77 -0.62 -20.24
CA LEU A 235 12.45 -0.47 -18.97
C LEU A 235 13.95 -0.74 -19.05
N GLU A 236 14.44 -1.16 -20.18
CA GLU A 236 15.86 -1.36 -20.45
C GLU A 236 16.61 -0.01 -20.30
N GLY A 237 17.74 -0.05 -19.62
CA GLY A 237 18.52 1.17 -19.28
C GLY A 237 18.00 1.95 -18.07
N CYS A 238 16.87 1.60 -17.46
CA CYS A 238 16.42 2.21 -16.23
C CYS A 238 17.19 1.65 -15.03
N ARG A 239 18.01 2.51 -14.38
CA ARG A 239 18.81 2.12 -13.19
C ARG A 239 17.99 1.60 -12.01
N ALA A 240 16.71 1.90 -11.98
CA ALA A 240 15.81 1.48 -10.90
C ALA A 240 15.29 0.06 -11.08
N VAL A 241 15.44 -0.54 -12.28
CA VAL A 241 14.94 -1.88 -12.61
C VAL A 241 16.09 -2.87 -12.57
N PRO A 242 16.06 -3.86 -11.65
CA PRO A 242 17.08 -4.91 -11.60
C PRO A 242 17.07 -5.76 -12.87
N ALA A 243 18.26 -6.26 -13.27
CA ALA A 243 18.40 -7.16 -14.42
C ALA A 243 17.54 -8.44 -14.28
N GLU A 244 17.37 -8.92 -13.04
CA GLU A 244 16.50 -10.06 -12.73
C GLU A 244 15.04 -9.80 -13.11
N LEU A 245 14.50 -8.62 -12.76
CA LEU A 245 13.13 -8.23 -13.14
C LEU A 245 13.00 -8.10 -14.66
N LEU A 246 13.98 -7.51 -15.34
CA LEU A 246 13.99 -7.45 -16.81
C LEU A 246 13.98 -8.83 -17.45
N GLY A 247 14.74 -9.78 -16.88
CA GLY A 247 14.71 -11.18 -17.32
C GLY A 247 13.33 -11.81 -17.14
N GLN A 248 12.67 -11.61 -16.02
CA GLN A 248 11.30 -12.09 -15.79
C GLN A 248 10.28 -11.45 -16.74
N MET A 249 10.45 -10.18 -17.08
CA MET A 249 9.60 -9.51 -18.06
C MET A 249 9.77 -10.08 -19.45
N LYS A 250 11.00 -10.38 -19.90
CA LYS A 250 11.26 -11.05 -21.18
C LYS A 250 10.61 -12.43 -21.25
N VAL A 251 10.64 -13.18 -20.15
CA VAL A 251 9.94 -14.47 -20.05
C VAL A 251 8.43 -14.28 -20.13
N ALA A 252 7.90 -13.30 -19.39
CA ALA A 252 6.47 -12.98 -19.41
C ALA A 252 5.98 -12.56 -20.81
N GLU A 253 6.79 -11.80 -21.57
CA GLU A 253 6.52 -11.42 -22.95
C GLU A 253 6.51 -12.62 -23.87
N ALA A 254 7.47 -13.52 -23.74
CA ALA A 254 7.57 -14.71 -24.59
C ALA A 254 6.42 -15.71 -24.31
N THR A 255 5.96 -15.81 -23.07
CA THR A 255 4.87 -16.73 -22.67
C THR A 255 3.48 -16.12 -22.77
N GLY A 256 3.37 -14.80 -22.85
CA GLY A 256 2.11 -14.06 -22.74
C GLY A 256 1.52 -14.01 -21.33
N ASP A 257 2.17 -14.63 -20.34
CA ASP A 257 1.69 -14.72 -18.96
C ASP A 257 2.44 -13.75 -18.04
N TYR A 258 2.07 -12.48 -18.13
CA TYR A 258 2.59 -11.44 -17.27
C TYR A 258 2.16 -11.59 -15.81
N ALA A 259 0.90 -11.99 -15.58
CA ALA A 259 0.31 -12.04 -14.26
C ALA A 259 1.03 -13.05 -13.36
N ALA A 260 1.13 -14.32 -13.78
CA ALA A 260 1.73 -15.37 -12.97
C ALA A 260 3.24 -15.19 -12.83
N THR A 261 3.94 -14.74 -13.89
CA THR A 261 5.40 -14.56 -13.87
C THR A 261 5.80 -13.42 -12.92
N LEU A 262 5.17 -12.26 -13.03
CA LEU A 262 5.47 -11.10 -12.19
C LEU A 262 4.98 -11.30 -10.74
N LYS A 263 3.89 -12.05 -10.53
CA LYS A 263 3.41 -12.41 -9.20
C LYS A 263 4.43 -13.28 -8.46
N ARG A 264 4.93 -14.34 -9.10
CA ARG A 264 5.99 -15.20 -8.52
C ARG A 264 7.24 -14.40 -8.16
N TYR A 265 7.66 -13.49 -9.03
CA TYR A 265 8.80 -12.64 -8.77
C TYR A 265 8.56 -11.69 -7.58
N ALA A 266 7.41 -11.05 -7.53
CA ALA A 266 7.05 -10.15 -6.44
C ALA A 266 6.97 -10.89 -5.09
N ASP A 267 6.37 -12.10 -5.06
CA ASP A 267 6.30 -12.94 -3.86
C ASP A 267 7.69 -13.37 -3.39
N GLY A 268 8.58 -13.72 -4.32
CA GLY A 268 9.98 -14.05 -4.02
C GLY A 268 10.78 -12.89 -3.44
N LEU A 269 10.54 -11.66 -3.89
CA LEU A 269 11.15 -10.47 -3.30
C LEU A 269 10.60 -10.14 -1.91
N GLU A 270 9.28 -10.28 -1.72
CA GLU A 270 8.63 -10.01 -0.43
C GLU A 270 9.05 -11.02 0.66
N SER A 271 9.40 -12.24 0.28
CA SER A 271 9.89 -13.26 1.22
C SER A 271 11.32 -13.01 1.71
N LYS A 272 12.12 -12.24 0.98
CA LYS A 272 13.50 -11.89 1.31
C LYS A 272 13.64 -10.64 2.17
N ILE A 273 12.54 -9.90 2.40
CA ILE A 273 12.46 -8.66 3.16
C ILE A 273 11.76 -8.91 4.50
#